data_aeab4b5a8c17e475d5d1cae55ca0d8b1
#
_entry.id   aeab4b5a8c17e475d5d1cae55ca0d8b1
#
_cell.length_a   1.000
_cell.length_b   1.000
_cell.length_c   1.000
_cell.angle_alpha   90.00
_cell.angle_beta   90.00
_cell.angle_gamma   90.00
#
_symmetry.space_group_name_H-M   'P 1'
#
loop_
_entity.id
_entity.type
_entity.pdbx_description
1 polymer ?
#
loop_
_entity_poly.entity_id
_entity_poly.type
_entity_poly.pdbx_seq_one_letter_code
_entity_poly.pdbx_strand_id
1 'polypeptide(L)'
;MSLLITVLFFLVAALIFAPIAKRYTFSTILGFTIAGLLLGPSVFKLIDDVDEIQLLTDLGMLAVLFFLGFYLKPKQLWQQRHRVLKLYAMPLALISIVLCVICFLLLDQLLLGCLLGLSLSFSSVFLVQQFIEQKNQVRNQLGQNSLTAAQLQSCFAVIVIILFPLLEDTATTRHGIAYFAAIIATISGLFLASRYLVRPAFHYLARHKSLELLPILSTLVVLSIFLILQILNIHILIAAFLAGLVLAETDFRTEIGNFIQPFKHALIGLLFFALGLNLTLNPLFQTPVFIVAAIVGLVVIKAGIIGVTSYFQQRLLKLSNLSAVLLAQSGELTFILLKIAESEKVISTQILQPTLVVVFGSMLLTPPLFWLVNSKVLPLILKKPVQPDSDEVAQHPILILGFGRFGQIIARVLHAQGQHFSVIDSNQPAAHFIEQYGHRFIDADVTQIENLRIAGIEHCKLAILVIDDVEDSMNLARHLRLNYPELILFARARDRHHAHLLHQLGVQQIYRETYLSSLGMAEDVLIETGLSIDETKTRIEEFKQHDQVLLRSHYSTYDEDDQIERYPNALAELENLFENTSISAKHRLMNEQNTQSEANSQQEIS
;
A
#
# COMPACT_ATOMS: atom_id res chain seq x y z
N MET A 1 23.51 -28.17 12.53
CA MET A 1 23.63 -26.88 13.27
C MET A 1 22.52 -26.79 14.26
N SER A 2 22.62 -26.03 15.34
CA SER A 2 21.42 -25.84 16.18
C SER A 2 20.48 -24.86 15.51
N LEU A 3 19.19 -25.10 15.53
CA LEU A 3 18.13 -24.23 15.01
C LEU A 3 18.32 -22.76 15.43
N LEU A 4 18.89 -22.53 16.61
CA LEU A 4 19.20 -21.20 17.13
C LEU A 4 20.22 -20.46 16.24
N ILE A 5 21.23 -21.16 15.74
CA ILE A 5 22.26 -20.58 14.85
C ILE A 5 21.62 -20.22 13.50
N THR A 6 20.76 -21.07 12.96
CA THR A 6 20.05 -20.83 11.70
C THR A 6 19.12 -19.62 11.79
N VAL A 7 18.39 -19.49 12.91
CA VAL A 7 17.57 -18.29 13.18
C VAL A 7 18.44 -17.04 13.34
N LEU A 8 19.61 -17.15 13.99
CA LEU A 8 20.55 -16.03 14.11
C LEU A 8 21.07 -15.58 12.73
N PHE A 9 21.44 -16.52 11.86
CA PHE A 9 21.83 -16.21 10.49
C PHE A 9 20.71 -15.52 9.72
N PHE A 10 19.47 -15.98 9.86
CA PHE A 10 18.31 -15.32 9.27
C PHE A 10 18.19 -13.86 9.73
N LEU A 11 18.26 -13.60 11.06
CA LEU A 11 18.13 -12.25 11.61
C LEU A 11 19.27 -11.33 11.17
N VAL A 12 20.52 -11.82 11.18
CA VAL A 12 21.69 -11.06 10.70
C VAL A 12 21.54 -10.76 9.20
N ALA A 13 21.15 -11.76 8.40
CA ALA A 13 20.91 -11.60 6.98
C ALA A 13 19.79 -10.58 6.72
N ALA A 14 18.71 -10.62 7.49
CA ALA A 14 17.63 -9.66 7.41
C ALA A 14 18.12 -8.21 7.63
N LEU A 15 18.93 -7.99 8.66
CA LEU A 15 19.49 -6.66 8.99
C LEU A 15 20.46 -6.13 7.92
N ILE A 16 21.16 -6.99 7.21
CA ILE A 16 22.12 -6.59 6.18
C ILE A 16 21.44 -6.43 4.81
N PHE A 17 20.74 -7.48 4.34
CA PHE A 17 20.27 -7.54 2.96
C PHE A 17 18.98 -6.75 2.72
N ALA A 18 18.09 -6.58 3.72
CA ALA A 18 16.87 -5.83 3.55
C ALA A 18 17.13 -4.32 3.31
N PRO A 19 17.99 -3.61 4.09
CA PRO A 19 18.35 -2.23 3.81
C PRO A 19 19.11 -2.05 2.49
N ILE A 20 20.01 -2.98 2.15
CA ILE A 20 20.75 -2.96 0.88
C ILE A 20 19.78 -3.05 -0.30
N ALA A 21 18.85 -4.01 -0.28
CA ALA A 21 17.84 -4.14 -1.31
C ALA A 21 17.01 -2.85 -1.47
N LYS A 22 16.57 -2.26 -0.35
CA LYS A 22 15.81 -1.00 -0.35
C LYS A 22 16.62 0.16 -0.95
N ARG A 23 17.91 0.24 -0.65
CA ARG A 23 18.81 1.30 -1.20
C ARG A 23 18.89 1.24 -2.74
N TYR A 24 18.89 0.05 -3.32
CA TYR A 24 18.96 -0.15 -4.77
C TYR A 24 17.57 -0.25 -5.43
N THR A 25 16.51 0.24 -4.79
CA THR A 25 15.12 0.19 -5.27
C THR A 25 14.55 -1.22 -5.51
N PHE A 26 15.23 -2.24 -4.99
CA PHE A 26 14.70 -3.59 -4.94
C PHE A 26 13.78 -3.77 -3.72
N SER A 27 12.85 -4.71 -3.84
CA SER A 27 12.00 -5.11 -2.72
C SER A 27 12.85 -5.77 -1.61
N THR A 28 12.55 -5.48 -0.33
CA THR A 28 13.19 -6.17 0.81
C THR A 28 12.99 -7.68 0.75
N ILE A 29 11.88 -8.13 0.18
CA ILE A 29 11.56 -9.54 -0.08
C ILE A 29 12.63 -10.21 -0.95
N LEU A 30 13.05 -9.54 -2.02
CA LEU A 30 14.16 -10.04 -2.86
C LEU A 30 15.50 -10.08 -2.10
N GLY A 31 15.71 -9.12 -1.19
CA GLY A 31 16.86 -9.14 -0.29
C GLY A 31 16.90 -10.39 0.58
N PHE A 32 15.78 -10.80 1.16
CA PHE A 32 15.67 -12.06 1.93
C PHE A 32 15.95 -13.29 1.07
N THR A 33 15.43 -13.34 -0.16
CA THR A 33 15.65 -14.48 -1.06
C THR A 33 17.13 -14.58 -1.47
N ILE A 34 17.76 -13.45 -1.79
CA ILE A 34 19.20 -13.42 -2.10
C ILE A 34 20.02 -13.84 -0.88
N ALA A 35 19.67 -13.39 0.31
CA ALA A 35 20.34 -13.78 1.55
C ALA A 35 20.26 -15.31 1.79
N GLY A 36 19.06 -15.88 1.62
CA GLY A 36 18.86 -17.33 1.70
C GLY A 36 19.67 -18.11 0.66
N LEU A 37 19.71 -17.64 -0.58
CA LEU A 37 20.54 -18.25 -1.64
C LEU A 37 22.04 -18.22 -1.31
N LEU A 38 22.52 -17.10 -0.77
CA LEU A 38 23.93 -16.96 -0.41
C LEU A 38 24.33 -17.86 0.78
N LEU A 39 23.50 -17.88 1.85
CA LEU A 39 23.78 -18.65 3.06
C LEU A 39 23.46 -20.14 2.90
N GLY A 40 22.65 -20.49 1.93
CA GLY A 40 22.19 -21.85 1.67
C GLY A 40 23.22 -22.78 1.00
N PRO A 41 22.74 -24.00 0.66
CA PRO A 41 23.61 -25.06 0.09
C PRO A 41 24.25 -24.69 -1.24
N SER A 42 23.71 -23.70 -1.95
CA SER A 42 24.14 -23.33 -3.30
C SER A 42 25.42 -22.49 -3.35
N VAL A 43 25.69 -21.64 -2.34
CA VAL A 43 26.81 -20.69 -2.36
C VAL A 43 27.76 -20.92 -1.17
N PHE A 44 27.45 -20.38 0.01
CA PHE A 44 28.37 -20.46 1.17
C PHE A 44 28.20 -21.73 2.01
N LYS A 45 27.12 -22.47 1.85
CA LYS A 45 26.85 -23.72 2.59
C LYS A 45 26.91 -23.53 4.12
N LEU A 46 26.50 -22.36 4.61
CA LEU A 46 26.43 -22.08 6.04
C LEU A 46 25.18 -22.68 6.69
N ILE A 47 24.13 -22.87 5.93
CA ILE A 47 22.90 -23.56 6.30
C ILE A 47 22.69 -24.65 5.26
N ASP A 48 23.03 -25.88 5.59
CA ASP A 48 22.96 -27.04 4.69
C ASP A 48 22.15 -28.21 5.26
N ASP A 49 21.67 -28.09 6.50
CA ASP A 49 20.83 -29.09 7.14
C ASP A 49 19.42 -29.08 6.54
N VAL A 50 19.05 -30.19 5.93
CA VAL A 50 17.79 -30.35 5.18
C VAL A 50 16.58 -30.20 6.12
N ASP A 51 16.65 -30.75 7.33
CA ASP A 51 15.55 -30.72 8.29
C ASP A 51 15.30 -29.28 8.80
N GLU A 52 16.37 -28.51 9.05
CA GLU A 52 16.27 -27.10 9.43
C GLU A 52 15.70 -26.24 8.30
N ILE A 53 16.14 -26.46 7.04
CA ILE A 53 15.62 -25.75 5.87
C ILE A 53 14.13 -26.06 5.68
N GLN A 54 13.73 -27.31 5.87
CA GLN A 54 12.33 -27.71 5.77
C GLN A 54 11.50 -27.07 6.85
N LEU A 55 11.94 -27.06 8.10
CA LEU A 55 11.25 -26.41 9.21
C LEU A 55 11.03 -24.91 8.95
N LEU A 56 12.06 -24.20 8.50
CA LEU A 56 11.93 -22.77 8.15
C LEU A 56 10.96 -22.56 6.99
N THR A 57 10.98 -23.46 6.01
CA THR A 57 10.07 -23.42 4.86
C THR A 57 8.63 -23.61 5.30
N ASP A 58 8.36 -24.58 6.15
CA ASP A 58 7.02 -24.88 6.66
C ASP A 58 6.48 -23.72 7.51
N LEU A 59 7.29 -23.17 8.42
CA LEU A 59 6.93 -22.00 9.22
C LEU A 59 6.66 -20.77 8.35
N GLY A 60 7.48 -20.56 7.34
CA GLY A 60 7.29 -19.46 6.38
C GLY A 60 6.00 -19.62 5.57
N MET A 61 5.70 -20.83 5.09
CA MET A 61 4.46 -21.13 4.35
C MET A 61 3.22 -20.91 5.22
N LEU A 62 3.25 -21.39 6.47
CA LEU A 62 2.17 -21.18 7.44
C LEU A 62 1.91 -19.69 7.69
N ALA A 63 2.99 -18.93 7.94
CA ALA A 63 2.89 -17.50 8.19
C ALA A 63 2.30 -16.75 6.98
N VAL A 64 2.79 -17.01 5.79
CA VAL A 64 2.30 -16.36 4.56
C VAL A 64 0.83 -16.67 4.29
N LEU A 65 0.40 -17.93 4.41
CA LEU A 65 -1.00 -18.29 4.22
C LEU A 65 -1.92 -17.68 5.29
N PHE A 66 -1.45 -17.62 6.54
CA PHE A 66 -2.15 -16.90 7.60
C PHE A 66 -2.35 -15.42 7.25
N PHE A 67 -1.29 -14.72 6.82
CA PHE A 67 -1.39 -13.31 6.43
C PHE A 67 -2.28 -13.12 5.19
N LEU A 68 -2.21 -14.01 4.21
CA LEU A 68 -3.12 -13.96 3.06
C LEU A 68 -4.58 -14.03 3.49
N GLY A 69 -4.92 -14.95 4.40
CA GLY A 69 -6.26 -15.06 5.00
C GLY A 69 -6.65 -13.80 5.78
N PHE A 70 -5.72 -13.28 6.62
CA PHE A 70 -5.97 -12.12 7.49
C PHE A 70 -6.17 -10.81 6.70
N TYR A 71 -5.42 -10.60 5.61
CA TYR A 71 -5.55 -9.39 4.79
C TYR A 71 -6.64 -9.48 3.71
N LEU A 72 -7.19 -10.66 3.48
CA LEU A 72 -8.32 -10.83 2.56
C LEU A 72 -9.54 -10.04 3.06
N LYS A 73 -10.27 -9.43 2.12
CA LYS A 73 -11.52 -8.70 2.38
C LYS A 73 -12.67 -9.32 1.57
N PRO A 74 -13.24 -10.44 2.02
CA PRO A 74 -14.25 -11.18 1.23
C PRO A 74 -15.45 -10.32 0.87
N LYS A 75 -15.94 -9.48 1.79
CA LYS A 75 -17.08 -8.58 1.54
C LYS A 75 -16.80 -7.58 0.41
N GLN A 76 -15.60 -7.00 0.36
CA GLN A 76 -15.22 -6.06 -0.69
C GLN A 76 -15.10 -6.75 -2.05
N LEU A 77 -14.52 -7.95 -2.09
CA LEU A 77 -14.43 -8.76 -3.31
C LEU A 77 -15.82 -9.15 -3.81
N TRP A 78 -16.74 -9.53 -2.92
CA TRP A 78 -18.12 -9.88 -3.26
C TRP A 78 -18.93 -8.68 -3.78
N GLN A 79 -18.81 -7.52 -3.15
CA GLN A 79 -19.47 -6.29 -3.60
C GLN A 79 -19.01 -5.87 -5.01
N GLN A 80 -17.75 -6.08 -5.33
CA GLN A 80 -17.18 -5.76 -6.64
C GLN A 80 -17.10 -6.96 -7.60
N ARG A 81 -17.81 -8.06 -7.34
CA ARG A 81 -17.68 -9.34 -8.06
C ARG A 81 -17.72 -9.23 -9.59
N HIS A 82 -18.58 -8.39 -10.16
CA HIS A 82 -18.67 -8.22 -11.62
C HIS A 82 -17.42 -7.55 -12.20
N ARG A 83 -16.85 -6.57 -11.49
CA ARG A 83 -15.61 -5.91 -11.86
C ARG A 83 -14.43 -6.86 -11.67
N VAL A 84 -14.41 -7.58 -10.54
CA VAL A 84 -13.38 -8.56 -10.20
C VAL A 84 -13.31 -9.69 -11.20
N LEU A 85 -14.45 -10.27 -11.61
CA LEU A 85 -14.51 -11.33 -12.61
C LEU A 85 -13.98 -10.89 -13.97
N LYS A 86 -14.41 -9.71 -14.45
CA LYS A 86 -13.98 -9.24 -15.78
C LYS A 86 -12.53 -8.79 -15.79
N LEU A 87 -12.12 -7.95 -14.81
CA LEU A 87 -10.80 -7.30 -14.81
C LEU A 87 -9.67 -8.23 -14.38
N TYR A 88 -9.94 -9.22 -13.53
CA TYR A 88 -8.88 -10.00 -12.88
C TYR A 88 -8.99 -11.51 -13.08
N ALA A 89 -10.19 -12.10 -13.03
CA ALA A 89 -10.34 -13.54 -13.19
C ALA A 89 -10.16 -13.99 -14.64
N MET A 90 -10.64 -13.20 -15.62
CA MET A 90 -10.47 -13.52 -17.04
C MET A 90 -8.98 -13.53 -17.47
N PRO A 91 -8.16 -12.52 -17.16
CA PRO A 91 -6.72 -12.60 -17.45
C PRO A 91 -6.04 -13.79 -16.77
N LEU A 92 -6.38 -14.07 -15.51
CA LEU A 92 -5.81 -15.22 -14.78
C LEU A 92 -6.15 -16.55 -15.49
N ALA A 93 -7.41 -16.74 -15.88
CA ALA A 93 -7.83 -17.95 -16.59
C ALA A 93 -7.08 -18.12 -17.92
N LEU A 94 -6.94 -17.04 -18.70
CA LEU A 94 -6.19 -17.07 -19.95
C LEU A 94 -4.72 -17.41 -19.74
N ILE A 95 -4.07 -16.78 -18.75
CA ILE A 95 -2.67 -17.07 -18.39
C ILE A 95 -2.54 -18.55 -17.99
N SER A 96 -3.43 -19.03 -17.11
CA SER A 96 -3.40 -20.41 -16.65
C SER A 96 -3.53 -21.40 -17.81
N ILE A 97 -4.48 -21.19 -18.71
CA ILE A 97 -4.68 -22.04 -19.89
C ILE A 97 -3.42 -22.05 -20.78
N VAL A 98 -2.88 -20.86 -21.10
CA VAL A 98 -1.71 -20.75 -21.98
C VAL A 98 -0.50 -21.43 -21.34
N LEU A 99 -0.24 -21.19 -20.05
CA LEU A 99 0.88 -21.81 -19.34
C LEU A 99 0.68 -23.33 -19.18
N CYS A 100 -0.54 -23.80 -18.91
CA CYS A 100 -0.83 -25.24 -18.87
C CYS A 100 -0.53 -25.93 -20.22
N VAL A 101 -0.94 -25.30 -21.33
CA VAL A 101 -0.66 -25.83 -22.66
C VAL A 101 0.86 -25.86 -22.94
N ILE A 102 1.58 -24.78 -22.61
CA ILE A 102 3.02 -24.72 -22.81
C ILE A 102 3.74 -25.78 -21.96
N CYS A 103 3.40 -25.88 -20.67
CA CYS A 103 4.01 -26.86 -19.78
C CYS A 103 3.65 -28.31 -20.19
N PHE A 104 2.43 -28.54 -20.68
CA PHE A 104 2.03 -29.84 -21.23
C PHE A 104 2.88 -30.21 -22.45
N LEU A 105 3.07 -29.29 -23.39
CA LEU A 105 3.88 -29.54 -24.59
C LEU A 105 5.37 -29.77 -24.26
N LEU A 106 5.86 -29.21 -23.16
CA LEU A 106 7.25 -29.39 -22.74
C LEU A 106 7.48 -30.71 -21.99
N LEU A 107 6.50 -31.18 -21.22
CA LEU A 107 6.64 -32.34 -20.33
C LEU A 107 5.95 -33.60 -20.85
N ASP A 108 5.08 -33.47 -21.84
CA ASP A 108 4.23 -34.55 -22.39
C ASP A 108 3.38 -35.29 -21.33
N GLN A 109 3.07 -34.58 -20.22
CA GLN A 109 2.25 -35.09 -19.12
C GLN A 109 1.20 -34.06 -18.73
N LEU A 110 -0.07 -34.39 -18.94
CA LEU A 110 -1.20 -33.44 -18.75
C LEU A 110 -1.29 -32.96 -17.31
N LEU A 111 -1.22 -33.85 -16.33
CA LEU A 111 -1.37 -33.50 -14.92
C LEU A 111 -0.27 -32.55 -14.46
N LEU A 112 0.99 -32.89 -14.75
CA LEU A 112 2.15 -32.07 -14.40
C LEU A 112 2.15 -30.72 -15.15
N GLY A 113 1.79 -30.74 -16.43
CA GLY A 113 1.66 -29.52 -17.22
C GLY A 113 0.60 -28.58 -16.68
N CYS A 114 -0.58 -29.10 -16.30
CA CYS A 114 -1.64 -28.31 -15.68
C CYS A 114 -1.19 -27.76 -14.30
N LEU A 115 -0.58 -28.57 -13.47
CA LEU A 115 -0.14 -28.17 -12.14
C LEU A 115 0.94 -27.07 -12.20
N LEU A 116 1.93 -27.23 -13.07
CA LEU A 116 2.99 -26.22 -13.28
C LEU A 116 2.43 -24.95 -13.91
N GLY A 117 1.58 -25.07 -14.94
CA GLY A 117 0.98 -23.92 -15.60
C GLY A 117 0.07 -23.12 -14.66
N LEU A 118 -0.75 -23.78 -13.85
CA LEU A 118 -1.57 -23.14 -12.83
C LEU A 118 -0.69 -22.47 -11.78
N SER A 119 0.29 -23.17 -11.24
CA SER A 119 1.16 -22.61 -10.19
C SER A 119 1.95 -21.38 -10.68
N LEU A 120 2.53 -21.42 -11.88
CA LEU A 120 3.26 -20.31 -12.48
C LEU A 120 2.35 -19.12 -12.85
N SER A 121 1.04 -19.32 -12.97
CA SER A 121 0.10 -18.22 -13.25
C SER A 121 -0.07 -17.26 -12.09
N PHE A 122 0.17 -17.68 -10.84
CA PHE A 122 -0.03 -16.86 -9.66
C PHE A 122 1.11 -15.86 -9.46
N SER A 123 0.75 -14.60 -9.20
CA SER A 123 1.71 -13.52 -8.93
C SER A 123 1.87 -13.28 -7.43
N SER A 124 3.01 -12.76 -7.01
CA SER A 124 3.30 -12.47 -5.59
C SER A 124 2.47 -11.30 -5.09
N VAL A 125 1.66 -11.54 -4.05
CA VAL A 125 0.90 -10.48 -3.38
C VAL A 125 1.82 -9.56 -2.60
N PHE A 126 2.77 -10.13 -1.87
CA PHE A 126 3.63 -9.36 -0.97
C PHE A 126 4.66 -8.53 -1.73
N LEU A 127 5.19 -9.03 -2.86
CA LEU A 127 6.09 -8.25 -3.71
C LEU A 127 5.33 -7.07 -4.34
N VAL A 128 4.12 -7.31 -4.86
CA VAL A 128 3.27 -6.26 -5.42
C VAL A 128 2.92 -5.23 -4.35
N GLN A 129 2.50 -5.67 -3.15
CA GLN A 129 2.16 -4.79 -2.04
C GLN A 129 3.35 -3.91 -1.65
N GLN A 130 4.51 -4.50 -1.42
CA GLN A 130 5.71 -3.77 -1.00
C GLN A 130 6.17 -2.78 -2.07
N PHE A 131 6.10 -3.16 -3.35
CA PHE A 131 6.46 -2.28 -4.45
C PHE A 131 5.54 -1.06 -4.52
N ILE A 132 4.22 -1.26 -4.35
CA ILE A 132 3.23 -0.19 -4.35
C ILE A 132 3.40 0.72 -3.13
N GLU A 133 3.70 0.16 -1.96
CA GLU A 133 3.99 0.92 -0.73
C GLU A 133 5.24 1.78 -0.89
N GLN A 134 6.33 1.24 -1.43
CA GLN A 134 7.58 1.98 -1.68
C GLN A 134 7.43 3.13 -2.68
N LYS A 135 6.47 3.02 -3.60
CA LYS A 135 6.19 4.06 -4.62
C LYS A 135 5.04 4.99 -4.23
N ASN A 136 4.55 4.95 -2.98
CA ASN A 136 3.41 5.74 -2.49
C ASN A 136 2.14 5.63 -3.36
N GLN A 137 1.95 4.47 -4.03
CA GLN A 137 0.84 4.24 -4.95
C GLN A 137 -0.33 3.44 -4.36
N VAL A 138 -0.36 3.24 -3.04
CA VAL A 138 -1.40 2.44 -2.37
C VAL A 138 -2.80 2.98 -2.61
N ARG A 139 -2.96 4.30 -2.67
CA ARG A 139 -4.25 4.98 -2.89
C ARG A 139 -4.60 5.16 -4.35
N ASN A 140 -3.65 5.00 -5.26
CA ASN A 140 -3.84 5.17 -6.69
C ASN A 140 -4.58 3.98 -7.30
N GLN A 141 -5.27 4.21 -8.42
CA GLN A 141 -6.01 3.19 -9.15
C GLN A 141 -5.11 2.02 -9.58
N LEU A 142 -3.85 2.29 -9.96
CA LEU A 142 -2.85 1.27 -10.27
C LEU A 142 -2.61 0.33 -9.09
N GLY A 143 -2.32 0.89 -7.91
CA GLY A 143 -2.06 0.11 -6.71
C GLY A 143 -3.25 -0.73 -6.29
N GLN A 144 -4.43 -0.12 -6.22
CA GLN A 144 -5.66 -0.81 -5.84
C GLN A 144 -6.02 -1.95 -6.81
N ASN A 145 -5.92 -1.73 -8.12
CA ASN A 145 -6.22 -2.74 -9.11
C ASN A 145 -5.23 -3.91 -9.05
N SER A 146 -3.93 -3.62 -8.96
CA SER A 146 -2.87 -4.65 -8.91
C SER A 146 -2.94 -5.48 -7.63
N LEU A 147 -3.22 -4.86 -6.47
CA LEU A 147 -3.41 -5.57 -5.21
C LEU A 147 -4.66 -6.44 -5.22
N THR A 148 -5.79 -5.93 -5.75
CA THR A 148 -7.03 -6.71 -5.87
C THR A 148 -6.85 -7.91 -6.79
N ALA A 149 -6.13 -7.75 -7.90
CA ALA A 149 -5.80 -8.85 -8.81
C ALA A 149 -4.95 -9.91 -8.10
N ALA A 150 -3.88 -9.52 -7.41
CA ALA A 150 -3.01 -10.43 -6.69
C ALA A 150 -3.75 -11.16 -5.55
N GLN A 151 -4.61 -10.48 -4.79
CA GLN A 151 -5.45 -11.08 -3.76
C GLN A 151 -6.45 -12.10 -4.33
N LEU A 152 -7.05 -11.82 -5.48
CA LEU A 152 -7.92 -12.79 -6.15
C LEU A 152 -7.15 -14.04 -6.58
N GLN A 153 -5.95 -13.86 -7.15
CA GLN A 153 -5.08 -14.99 -7.51
C GLN A 153 -4.75 -15.85 -6.29
N SER A 154 -4.57 -15.23 -5.11
CA SER A 154 -4.34 -15.96 -3.84
C SER A 154 -5.55 -16.81 -3.45
N CYS A 155 -6.76 -16.31 -3.63
CA CYS A 155 -7.97 -17.11 -3.37
C CYS A 155 -8.01 -18.36 -4.28
N PHE A 156 -7.69 -18.20 -5.56
CA PHE A 156 -7.63 -19.33 -6.48
C PHE A 156 -6.51 -20.32 -6.14
N ALA A 157 -5.34 -19.83 -5.73
CA ALA A 157 -4.24 -20.69 -5.30
C ALA A 157 -4.62 -21.53 -4.08
N VAL A 158 -5.30 -20.93 -3.08
CA VAL A 158 -5.80 -21.69 -1.91
C VAL A 158 -6.82 -22.74 -2.34
N ILE A 159 -7.70 -22.44 -3.31
CA ILE A 159 -8.62 -23.45 -3.87
C ILE A 159 -7.83 -24.61 -4.50
N VAL A 160 -6.76 -24.31 -5.24
CA VAL A 160 -5.90 -25.36 -5.82
C VAL A 160 -5.23 -26.20 -4.72
N ILE A 161 -4.75 -25.58 -3.62
CA ILE A 161 -4.19 -26.29 -2.47
C ILE A 161 -5.25 -27.22 -1.84
N ILE A 162 -6.49 -26.75 -1.70
CA ILE A 162 -7.60 -27.56 -1.17
C ILE A 162 -7.93 -28.75 -2.07
N LEU A 163 -7.82 -28.58 -3.38
CA LEU A 163 -8.10 -29.62 -4.36
C LEU A 163 -6.94 -30.61 -4.53
N PHE A 164 -5.74 -30.26 -4.06
CA PHE A 164 -4.52 -31.02 -4.30
C PHE A 164 -4.60 -32.50 -3.86
N PRO A 165 -5.15 -32.86 -2.66
CA PRO A 165 -5.26 -34.25 -2.24
C PRO A 165 -6.16 -35.13 -3.12
N LEU A 166 -6.95 -34.53 -4.01
CA LEU A 166 -7.77 -35.28 -4.97
C LEU A 166 -7.00 -35.72 -6.22
N LEU A 167 -5.79 -35.21 -6.40
CA LEU A 167 -4.90 -35.58 -7.50
C LEU A 167 -4.12 -36.89 -7.21
N GLU A 168 -4.17 -37.39 -5.95
CA GLU A 168 -3.60 -38.68 -5.61
C GLU A 168 -4.40 -39.84 -6.22
N ASP A 169 -3.70 -40.76 -6.87
CA ASP A 169 -4.30 -41.93 -7.55
C ASP A 169 -5.09 -42.90 -6.63
N THR A 170 -4.95 -42.71 -5.30
CA THR A 170 -5.60 -43.54 -4.28
C THR A 170 -7.03 -43.10 -3.92
N ALA A 171 -7.45 -41.92 -4.41
CA ALA A 171 -8.79 -41.38 -4.11
C ALA A 171 -9.87 -42.09 -4.91
N THR A 172 -10.43 -43.18 -4.38
CA THR A 172 -11.71 -43.66 -4.87
C THR A 172 -12.74 -42.54 -4.82
N THR A 173 -13.65 -42.46 -5.80
CA THR A 173 -14.68 -41.39 -5.91
C THR A 173 -15.44 -41.15 -4.60
N ARG A 174 -15.56 -42.18 -3.78
CA ARG A 174 -16.24 -42.15 -2.48
C ARG A 174 -15.43 -41.36 -1.42
N HIS A 175 -14.10 -41.48 -1.44
CA HIS A 175 -13.21 -40.70 -0.55
C HIS A 175 -13.14 -39.23 -0.98
N GLY A 176 -13.16 -38.93 -2.26
CA GLY A 176 -13.21 -37.57 -2.79
C GLY A 176 -14.48 -36.81 -2.36
N ILE A 177 -15.64 -37.42 -2.44
CA ILE A 177 -16.92 -36.79 -1.99
C ILE A 177 -16.90 -36.56 -0.48
N ALA A 178 -16.40 -37.52 0.31
CA ALA A 178 -16.29 -37.38 1.76
C ALA A 178 -15.31 -36.23 2.14
N TYR A 179 -14.22 -36.12 1.45
CA TYR A 179 -13.23 -35.01 1.64
C TYR A 179 -13.85 -33.65 1.33
N PHE A 180 -14.55 -33.49 0.20
CA PHE A 180 -15.27 -32.25 -0.10
C PHE A 180 -16.35 -31.92 0.92
N ALA A 181 -17.13 -32.91 1.35
CA ALA A 181 -18.11 -32.69 2.39
C ALA A 181 -17.47 -32.27 3.71
N ALA A 182 -16.33 -32.85 4.07
CA ALA A 182 -15.56 -32.45 5.26
C ALA A 182 -15.05 -31.01 5.16
N ILE A 183 -14.51 -30.59 4.02
CA ILE A 183 -14.06 -29.21 3.80
C ILE A 183 -15.23 -28.22 3.89
N ILE A 184 -16.35 -28.49 3.22
CA ILE A 184 -17.53 -27.62 3.26
C ILE A 184 -18.08 -27.54 4.69
N ALA A 185 -18.16 -28.66 5.40
CA ALA A 185 -18.60 -28.72 6.78
C ALA A 185 -17.65 -27.92 7.69
N THR A 186 -16.33 -28.03 7.47
CA THR A 186 -15.31 -27.29 8.23
C THR A 186 -15.40 -25.79 7.98
N ILE A 187 -15.47 -25.35 6.74
CA ILE A 187 -15.60 -23.91 6.39
C ILE A 187 -16.91 -23.36 7.00
N SER A 188 -18.01 -24.09 6.88
CA SER A 188 -19.31 -23.70 7.45
C SER A 188 -19.26 -23.67 8.97
N GLY A 189 -18.67 -24.68 9.60
CA GLY A 189 -18.46 -24.76 11.05
C GLY A 189 -17.59 -23.64 11.59
N LEU A 190 -16.49 -23.33 10.92
CA LEU A 190 -15.61 -22.20 11.27
C LEU A 190 -16.31 -20.84 11.11
N PHE A 191 -17.14 -20.68 10.10
CA PHE A 191 -17.95 -19.46 9.94
C PHE A 191 -18.96 -19.31 11.08
N LEU A 192 -19.63 -20.37 11.47
CA LEU A 192 -20.53 -20.39 12.62
C LEU A 192 -19.75 -20.13 13.92
N ALA A 193 -18.61 -20.82 14.13
CA ALA A 193 -17.75 -20.61 15.28
C ALA A 193 -17.21 -19.17 15.37
N SER A 194 -16.82 -18.58 14.24
CA SER A 194 -16.42 -17.17 14.17
C SER A 194 -17.53 -16.26 14.70
N ARG A 195 -18.76 -16.49 14.29
CA ARG A 195 -19.91 -15.66 14.64
C ARG A 195 -20.39 -15.87 16.08
N TYR A 196 -20.47 -17.13 16.55
CA TYR A 196 -21.11 -17.48 17.83
C TYR A 196 -20.15 -17.72 18.98
N LEU A 197 -18.87 -17.99 18.71
CA LEU A 197 -17.85 -18.22 19.74
C LEU A 197 -16.76 -17.14 19.72
N VAL A 198 -16.13 -16.92 18.56
CA VAL A 198 -14.96 -16.05 18.48
C VAL A 198 -15.34 -14.58 18.73
N ARG A 199 -16.31 -14.05 17.99
CA ARG A 199 -16.74 -12.65 18.17
C ARG A 199 -17.22 -12.34 19.60
N PRO A 200 -18.12 -13.13 20.21
CA PRO A 200 -18.51 -12.89 21.60
C PRO A 200 -17.35 -12.95 22.59
N ALA A 201 -16.38 -13.85 22.41
CA ALA A 201 -15.19 -13.93 23.25
C ALA A 201 -14.35 -12.65 23.18
N PHE A 202 -14.14 -12.11 21.97
CA PHE A 202 -13.45 -10.82 21.81
C PHE A 202 -14.23 -9.66 22.45
N HIS A 203 -15.55 -9.60 22.26
CA HIS A 203 -16.40 -8.58 22.89
C HIS A 203 -16.42 -8.69 24.41
N TYR A 204 -16.35 -9.91 24.94
CA TYR A 204 -16.24 -10.13 26.40
C TYR A 204 -14.97 -9.49 26.97
N LEU A 205 -13.81 -9.71 26.34
CA LEU A 205 -12.55 -9.08 26.74
C LEU A 205 -12.62 -7.55 26.66
N ALA A 206 -13.21 -7.02 25.58
CA ALA A 206 -13.36 -5.58 25.41
C ALA A 206 -14.25 -4.94 26.48
N ARG A 207 -15.37 -5.60 26.85
CA ARG A 207 -16.27 -5.13 27.93
C ARG A 207 -15.58 -5.05 29.27
N HIS A 208 -14.65 -5.98 29.54
CA HIS A 208 -13.91 -6.03 30.82
C HIS A 208 -12.61 -5.21 30.76
N LYS A 209 -12.40 -4.36 29.71
CA LYS A 209 -11.20 -3.53 29.50
C LYS A 209 -9.90 -4.33 29.52
N SER A 210 -9.94 -5.62 29.17
CA SER A 210 -8.79 -6.53 29.16
C SER A 210 -8.23 -6.71 27.74
N LEU A 211 -8.02 -5.59 27.02
CA LEU A 211 -7.53 -5.61 25.63
C LEU A 211 -6.11 -6.21 25.51
N GLU A 212 -5.34 -6.22 26.59
CA GLU A 212 -4.03 -6.85 26.67
C GLU A 212 -4.06 -8.37 26.41
N LEU A 213 -5.22 -9.02 26.62
CA LEU A 213 -5.42 -10.45 26.38
C LEU A 213 -5.83 -10.77 24.92
N LEU A 214 -6.04 -9.77 24.07
CA LEU A 214 -6.38 -10.00 22.65
C LEU A 214 -5.37 -10.88 21.90
N PRO A 215 -4.04 -10.72 22.09
CA PRO A 215 -3.06 -11.59 21.45
C PRO A 215 -3.19 -13.05 21.91
N ILE A 216 -3.43 -13.28 23.21
CA ILE A 216 -3.58 -14.62 23.76
C ILE A 216 -4.82 -15.30 23.18
N LEU A 217 -5.97 -14.58 23.15
CA LEU A 217 -7.20 -15.09 22.56
C LEU A 217 -7.03 -15.36 21.07
N SER A 218 -6.35 -14.47 20.34
CA SER A 218 -6.07 -14.67 18.90
C SER A 218 -5.24 -15.93 18.67
N THR A 219 -4.18 -16.13 19.48
CA THR A 219 -3.33 -17.32 19.40
C THR A 219 -4.12 -18.59 19.75
N LEU A 220 -4.97 -18.54 20.78
CA LEU A 220 -5.84 -19.65 21.14
C LEU A 220 -6.78 -20.05 19.99
N VAL A 221 -7.38 -19.06 19.31
CA VAL A 221 -8.24 -19.31 18.14
C VAL A 221 -7.46 -19.98 17.03
N VAL A 222 -6.25 -19.49 16.71
CA VAL A 222 -5.37 -20.05 15.67
C VAL A 222 -5.03 -21.51 15.99
N LEU A 223 -4.56 -21.78 17.20
CA LEU A 223 -4.19 -23.14 17.62
C LEU A 223 -5.39 -24.09 17.66
N SER A 224 -6.56 -23.59 18.08
CA SER A 224 -7.80 -24.38 18.05
C SER A 224 -8.20 -24.79 16.64
N ILE A 225 -8.08 -23.87 15.67
CA ILE A 225 -8.34 -24.17 14.25
C ILE A 225 -7.34 -25.20 13.71
N PHE A 226 -6.06 -25.06 14.04
CA PHE A 226 -5.04 -26.03 13.65
C PHE A 226 -5.34 -27.42 14.20
N LEU A 227 -5.69 -27.52 15.49
CA LEU A 227 -6.03 -28.79 16.12
C LEU A 227 -7.27 -29.44 15.47
N ILE A 228 -8.33 -28.67 15.22
CA ILE A 228 -9.56 -29.16 14.60
C ILE A 228 -9.27 -29.72 13.19
N LEU A 229 -8.52 -28.98 12.37
CA LEU A 229 -8.22 -29.41 11.00
C LEU A 229 -7.26 -30.60 10.97
N GLN A 230 -6.33 -30.69 11.92
CA GLN A 230 -5.45 -31.84 12.07
C GLN A 230 -6.25 -33.11 12.41
N ILE A 231 -7.24 -33.04 13.30
CA ILE A 231 -8.15 -34.17 13.62
C ILE A 231 -8.97 -34.60 12.39
N LEU A 232 -9.31 -33.64 11.54
CA LEU A 232 -10.05 -33.89 10.29
C LEU A 232 -9.16 -34.34 9.11
N ASN A 233 -7.84 -34.53 9.34
CA ASN A 233 -6.85 -34.84 8.32
C ASN A 233 -6.83 -33.84 7.15
N ILE A 234 -7.10 -32.57 7.43
CA ILE A 234 -7.01 -31.48 6.46
C ILE A 234 -5.60 -30.84 6.57
N HIS A 235 -5.00 -30.56 5.43
CA HIS A 235 -3.64 -30.07 5.35
C HIS A 235 -3.45 -28.77 6.19
N ILE A 236 -2.40 -28.70 7.00
CA ILE A 236 -2.14 -27.62 7.99
C ILE A 236 -2.04 -26.23 7.33
N LEU A 237 -1.61 -26.13 6.09
CA LEU A 237 -1.55 -24.86 5.35
C LEU A 237 -2.95 -24.25 5.11
N ILE A 238 -3.97 -25.09 4.93
CA ILE A 238 -5.37 -24.63 4.83
C ILE A 238 -5.83 -24.08 6.17
N ALA A 239 -5.41 -24.74 7.28
CA ALA A 239 -5.70 -24.26 8.63
C ALA A 239 -5.15 -22.85 8.87
N ALA A 240 -3.92 -22.59 8.45
CA ALA A 240 -3.29 -21.27 8.58
C ALA A 240 -4.10 -20.18 7.84
N PHE A 241 -4.49 -20.44 6.59
CA PHE A 241 -5.32 -19.50 5.82
C PHE A 241 -6.69 -19.26 6.46
N LEU A 242 -7.39 -20.31 6.89
CA LEU A 242 -8.71 -20.21 7.52
C LEU A 242 -8.63 -19.51 8.88
N ALA A 243 -7.57 -19.74 9.66
CA ALA A 243 -7.33 -19.05 10.92
C ALA A 243 -7.16 -17.53 10.70
N GLY A 244 -6.37 -17.13 9.71
CA GLY A 244 -6.24 -15.74 9.30
C GLY A 244 -7.57 -15.12 8.89
N LEU A 245 -8.36 -15.85 8.10
CA LEU A 245 -9.67 -15.39 7.62
C LEU A 245 -10.68 -15.22 8.76
N VAL A 246 -10.71 -16.16 9.73
CA VAL A 246 -11.59 -16.08 10.91
C VAL A 246 -11.27 -14.84 11.76
N LEU A 247 -9.98 -14.56 12.00
CA LEU A 247 -9.56 -13.37 12.73
C LEU A 247 -9.84 -12.08 11.96
N ALA A 248 -9.72 -12.11 10.62
CA ALA A 248 -10.04 -10.97 9.73
C ALA A 248 -11.52 -10.56 9.76
N GLU A 249 -12.44 -11.49 10.07
CA GLU A 249 -13.88 -11.26 10.16
C GLU A 249 -14.31 -10.71 11.53
N THR A 250 -13.40 -10.57 12.51
CA THR A 250 -13.69 -9.99 13.83
C THR A 250 -13.72 -8.46 13.76
N ASP A 251 -14.49 -7.83 14.67
CA ASP A 251 -14.54 -6.37 14.78
C ASP A 251 -13.22 -5.78 15.34
N PHE A 252 -12.37 -6.63 15.91
CA PHE A 252 -11.04 -6.30 16.46
C PHE A 252 -9.88 -6.53 15.49
N ARG A 253 -10.20 -6.61 14.19
CA ARG A 253 -9.17 -6.82 13.14
C ARG A 253 -8.04 -5.80 13.18
N THR A 254 -8.36 -4.54 13.47
CA THR A 254 -7.35 -3.45 13.48
C THR A 254 -6.40 -3.62 14.65
N GLU A 255 -6.92 -3.92 15.83
CA GLU A 255 -6.15 -4.15 17.06
C GLU A 255 -5.25 -5.39 16.90
N ILE A 256 -5.82 -6.51 16.43
CA ILE A 256 -5.07 -7.73 16.13
C ILE A 256 -3.98 -7.43 15.08
N GLY A 257 -4.34 -6.69 14.03
CA GLY A 257 -3.42 -6.28 12.98
C GLY A 257 -2.24 -5.48 13.50
N ASN A 258 -2.47 -4.49 14.35
CA ASN A 258 -1.44 -3.67 14.98
C ASN A 258 -0.49 -4.52 15.84
N PHE A 259 -1.01 -5.54 16.52
CA PHE A 259 -0.20 -6.45 17.32
C PHE A 259 0.69 -7.37 16.47
N ILE A 260 0.17 -7.86 15.33
CA ILE A 260 0.88 -8.77 14.44
C ILE A 260 1.85 -8.02 13.51
N GLN A 261 1.59 -6.75 13.24
CA GLN A 261 2.34 -5.95 12.26
C GLN A 261 3.86 -5.93 12.46
N PRO A 262 4.42 -5.82 13.69
CA PRO A 262 5.88 -5.86 13.89
C PRO A 262 6.52 -7.16 13.39
N PHE A 263 5.82 -8.27 13.51
CA PHE A 263 6.30 -9.61 13.13
C PHE A 263 6.06 -9.94 11.66
N LYS A 264 5.13 -9.24 11.01
CA LYS A 264 4.71 -9.50 9.62
C LYS A 264 5.91 -9.56 8.66
N HIS A 265 6.76 -8.55 8.67
CA HIS A 265 7.89 -8.46 7.74
C HIS A 265 8.92 -9.56 7.98
N ALA A 266 9.18 -9.92 9.23
CA ALA A 266 10.09 -11.00 9.57
C ALA A 266 9.53 -12.37 9.15
N LEU A 267 8.26 -12.64 9.44
CA LEU A 267 7.60 -13.91 9.10
C LEU A 267 7.41 -14.11 7.59
N ILE A 268 7.03 -13.06 6.87
CA ILE A 268 6.98 -13.11 5.40
C ILE A 268 8.41 -13.25 4.85
N GLY A 269 9.36 -12.50 5.40
CA GLY A 269 10.76 -12.60 5.05
C GLY A 269 11.34 -14.01 5.24
N LEU A 270 10.86 -14.75 6.24
CA LEU A 270 11.26 -16.13 6.50
C LEU A 270 10.91 -17.06 5.35
N LEU A 271 9.72 -16.94 4.74
CA LEU A 271 9.36 -17.72 3.56
C LEU A 271 10.29 -17.44 2.39
N PHE A 272 10.58 -16.17 2.13
CA PHE A 272 11.43 -15.78 1.01
C PHE A 272 12.91 -16.15 1.25
N PHE A 273 13.35 -16.10 2.49
CA PHE A 273 14.65 -16.63 2.89
C PHE A 273 14.71 -18.14 2.67
N ALA A 274 13.69 -18.88 3.11
CA ALA A 274 13.57 -20.31 2.88
C ALA A 274 13.48 -20.67 1.38
N LEU A 275 12.80 -19.85 0.58
CA LEU A 275 12.82 -19.99 -0.89
C LEU A 275 14.26 -19.90 -1.41
N GLY A 276 15.02 -18.93 -0.93
CA GLY A 276 16.45 -18.80 -1.28
C GLY A 276 17.29 -20.01 -0.87
N LEU A 277 17.07 -20.55 0.35
CA LEU A 277 17.75 -21.76 0.83
C LEU A 277 17.44 -22.99 -0.02
N ASN A 278 16.20 -23.14 -0.48
CA ASN A 278 15.76 -24.25 -1.34
C ASN A 278 16.24 -24.14 -2.80
N LEU A 279 16.81 -23.00 -3.19
CA LEU A 279 17.14 -22.70 -4.57
C LEU A 279 18.52 -23.24 -4.93
N THR A 280 18.61 -24.06 -5.97
CA THR A 280 19.90 -24.53 -6.53
C THR A 280 20.18 -23.82 -7.86
N LEU A 281 21.40 -23.35 -8.04
CA LEU A 281 21.82 -22.67 -9.27
C LEU A 281 22.25 -23.64 -10.39
N ASN A 282 22.36 -24.92 -10.10
CA ASN A 282 22.80 -25.94 -11.08
C ASN A 282 22.00 -25.90 -12.40
N PRO A 283 20.64 -25.80 -12.41
CA PRO A 283 19.90 -25.73 -13.67
C PRO A 283 20.28 -24.52 -14.54
N LEU A 284 20.61 -23.39 -13.89
CA LEU A 284 21.03 -22.19 -14.60
C LEU A 284 22.36 -22.39 -15.34
N PHE A 285 23.29 -23.17 -14.76
CA PHE A 285 24.58 -23.44 -15.39
C PHE A 285 24.52 -24.59 -16.41
N GLN A 286 23.62 -25.57 -16.20
CA GLN A 286 23.46 -26.70 -17.12
C GLN A 286 22.73 -26.33 -18.40
N THR A 287 21.66 -25.53 -18.27
CA THR A 287 20.79 -25.13 -19.41
C THR A 287 20.49 -23.64 -19.38
N PRO A 288 21.49 -22.76 -19.49
CA PRO A 288 21.30 -21.31 -19.30
C PRO A 288 20.32 -20.70 -20.29
N VAL A 289 20.40 -21.09 -21.55
CA VAL A 289 19.53 -20.56 -22.61
C VAL A 289 18.07 -20.93 -22.35
N PHE A 290 17.80 -22.17 -21.93
CA PHE A 290 16.43 -22.62 -21.62
C PHE A 290 15.87 -21.87 -20.40
N ILE A 291 16.63 -21.74 -19.32
CA ILE A 291 16.18 -21.06 -18.09
C ILE A 291 15.91 -19.56 -18.36
N VAL A 292 16.83 -18.87 -19.06
CA VAL A 292 16.63 -17.46 -19.40
C VAL A 292 15.44 -17.28 -20.34
N ALA A 293 15.28 -18.15 -21.33
CA ALA A 293 14.12 -18.13 -22.23
C ALA A 293 12.81 -18.40 -21.48
N ALA A 294 12.82 -19.32 -20.49
CA ALA A 294 11.65 -19.59 -19.65
C ALA A 294 11.29 -18.38 -18.76
N ILE A 295 12.28 -17.71 -18.14
CA ILE A 295 12.05 -16.49 -17.33
C ILE A 295 11.44 -15.38 -18.20
N VAL A 296 12.08 -15.07 -19.32
CA VAL A 296 11.63 -14.02 -20.23
C VAL A 296 10.27 -14.37 -20.84
N GLY A 297 10.10 -15.61 -21.30
CA GLY A 297 8.86 -16.13 -21.86
C GLY A 297 7.69 -16.03 -20.88
N LEU A 298 7.90 -16.44 -19.63
CA LEU A 298 6.89 -16.33 -18.56
C LEU A 298 6.45 -14.88 -18.35
N VAL A 299 7.41 -13.97 -18.19
CA VAL A 299 7.14 -12.55 -17.96
C VAL A 299 6.45 -11.91 -19.16
N VAL A 300 6.90 -12.19 -20.38
CA VAL A 300 6.31 -11.64 -21.62
C VAL A 300 4.88 -12.17 -21.83
N ILE A 301 4.63 -13.45 -21.64
CA ILE A 301 3.29 -14.05 -21.80
C ILE A 301 2.33 -13.43 -20.78
N LYS A 302 2.69 -13.40 -19.50
CA LYS A 302 1.84 -12.83 -18.44
C LYS A 302 1.62 -11.34 -18.66
N ALA A 303 2.69 -10.56 -18.88
CA ALA A 303 2.57 -9.12 -19.16
C ALA A 303 1.73 -8.85 -20.41
N GLY A 304 1.92 -9.60 -21.48
CA GLY A 304 1.15 -9.48 -22.70
C GLY A 304 -0.34 -9.72 -22.50
N ILE A 305 -0.71 -10.83 -21.87
CA ILE A 305 -2.11 -11.16 -21.61
C ILE A 305 -2.77 -10.13 -20.68
N ILE A 306 -2.11 -9.75 -19.57
CA ILE A 306 -2.64 -8.76 -18.63
C ILE A 306 -2.72 -7.38 -19.29
N GLY A 307 -1.69 -6.98 -20.03
CA GLY A 307 -1.65 -5.71 -20.75
C GLY A 307 -2.78 -5.57 -21.77
N VAL A 308 -2.94 -6.59 -22.62
CA VAL A 308 -3.99 -6.62 -23.65
C VAL A 308 -5.39 -6.62 -23.02
N THR A 309 -5.65 -7.54 -22.09
CA THR A 309 -6.97 -7.63 -21.44
C THR A 309 -7.33 -6.38 -20.67
N SER A 310 -6.37 -5.80 -19.91
CA SER A 310 -6.58 -4.55 -19.16
C SER A 310 -6.80 -3.36 -20.08
N TYR A 311 -6.10 -3.29 -21.21
CA TYR A 311 -6.29 -2.23 -22.20
C TYR A 311 -7.71 -2.24 -22.78
N PHE A 312 -8.20 -3.41 -23.22
CA PHE A 312 -9.55 -3.52 -23.76
C PHE A 312 -10.64 -3.17 -22.74
N GLN A 313 -10.36 -3.39 -21.46
CA GLN A 313 -11.35 -3.17 -20.40
C GLN A 313 -11.31 -1.74 -19.83
N GLN A 314 -10.13 -1.16 -19.67
CA GLN A 314 -9.96 0.15 -19.02
C GLN A 314 -9.68 1.28 -20.01
N ARG A 315 -9.24 0.98 -21.22
CA ARG A 315 -8.79 1.91 -22.28
C ARG A 315 -7.69 2.89 -21.84
N LEU A 316 -7.00 2.57 -20.73
CA LEU A 316 -5.94 3.38 -20.14
C LEU A 316 -4.59 2.66 -20.32
N LEU A 317 -3.83 3.02 -21.35
CA LEU A 317 -2.54 2.41 -21.68
C LEU A 317 -1.54 2.44 -20.51
N LYS A 318 -1.45 3.57 -19.81
CA LYS A 318 -0.51 3.73 -18.68
C LYS A 318 -0.79 2.73 -17.55
N LEU A 319 -2.04 2.68 -17.08
CA LEU A 319 -2.48 1.78 -16.02
C LEU A 319 -2.34 0.32 -16.42
N SER A 320 -2.72 -0.02 -17.66
CA SER A 320 -2.66 -1.36 -18.21
C SER A 320 -1.22 -1.90 -18.25
N ASN A 321 -0.27 -1.12 -18.78
CA ASN A 321 1.11 -1.55 -18.92
C ASN A 321 1.83 -1.69 -17.57
N LEU A 322 1.62 -0.78 -16.63
CA LEU A 322 2.26 -0.86 -15.32
C LEU A 322 1.70 -2.00 -14.46
N SER A 323 0.37 -2.21 -14.48
CA SER A 323 -0.25 -3.36 -13.80
C SER A 323 0.21 -4.69 -14.41
N ALA A 324 0.36 -4.75 -15.74
CA ALA A 324 0.85 -5.92 -16.43
C ALA A 324 2.27 -6.31 -15.97
N VAL A 325 3.16 -5.35 -15.84
CA VAL A 325 4.53 -5.61 -15.37
C VAL A 325 4.54 -6.08 -13.91
N LEU A 326 3.77 -5.43 -13.03
CA LEU A 326 3.72 -5.80 -11.61
C LEU A 326 3.21 -7.23 -11.39
N LEU A 327 2.29 -7.70 -12.24
CA LEU A 327 1.67 -9.03 -12.13
C LEU A 327 2.31 -10.07 -13.06
N ALA A 328 3.34 -9.71 -13.83
CA ALA A 328 3.99 -10.62 -14.79
C ALA A 328 4.87 -11.70 -14.14
N GLN A 329 5.29 -11.50 -12.91
CA GLN A 329 6.12 -12.44 -12.16
C GLN A 329 5.31 -13.60 -11.58
N SER A 330 5.95 -14.72 -11.27
CA SER A 330 5.40 -15.76 -10.39
C SER A 330 5.87 -15.54 -8.96
N GLY A 331 5.09 -15.98 -7.97
CA GLY A 331 5.31 -15.58 -6.60
C GLY A 331 5.41 -16.73 -5.59
N GLU A 332 5.23 -16.37 -4.31
CA GLU A 332 5.27 -17.25 -3.15
C GLU A 332 4.26 -18.39 -3.21
N LEU A 333 3.10 -18.15 -3.82
CA LEU A 333 2.08 -19.20 -3.95
C LEU A 333 2.51 -20.31 -4.90
N THR A 334 3.27 -19.97 -5.95
CA THR A 334 3.90 -20.94 -6.82
C THR A 334 4.88 -21.81 -6.05
N PHE A 335 5.73 -21.19 -5.20
CA PHE A 335 6.66 -21.93 -4.35
C PHE A 335 5.92 -22.87 -3.40
N ILE A 336 4.87 -22.40 -2.73
CA ILE A 336 4.07 -23.21 -1.80
C ILE A 336 3.46 -24.43 -2.52
N LEU A 337 2.82 -24.20 -3.66
CA LEU A 337 2.22 -25.28 -4.44
C LEU A 337 3.25 -26.32 -4.93
N LEU A 338 4.40 -25.85 -5.39
CA LEU A 338 5.47 -26.75 -5.84
C LEU A 338 6.06 -27.55 -4.68
N LYS A 339 6.19 -26.97 -3.48
CA LYS A 339 6.68 -27.69 -2.29
C LYS A 339 5.68 -28.73 -1.82
N ILE A 340 4.38 -28.46 -1.87
CA ILE A 340 3.35 -29.45 -1.59
C ILE A 340 3.42 -30.58 -2.63
N ALA A 341 3.56 -30.25 -3.92
CA ALA A 341 3.66 -31.23 -4.97
C ALA A 341 4.91 -32.12 -4.86
N GLU A 342 6.02 -31.57 -4.33
CA GLU A 342 7.24 -32.34 -4.02
C GLU A 342 7.00 -33.27 -2.83
N SER A 343 6.43 -32.80 -1.73
CA SER A 343 6.17 -33.61 -0.53
C SER A 343 5.24 -34.79 -0.81
N GLU A 344 4.26 -34.59 -1.68
CA GLU A 344 3.33 -35.63 -2.15
C GLU A 344 3.89 -36.46 -3.34
N LYS A 345 5.18 -36.26 -3.68
CA LYS A 345 5.87 -36.99 -4.76
C LYS A 345 5.22 -36.89 -6.15
N VAL A 346 4.40 -35.86 -6.38
CA VAL A 346 3.78 -35.58 -7.69
C VAL A 346 4.80 -34.97 -8.65
N ILE A 347 5.74 -34.17 -8.12
CA ILE A 347 6.81 -33.55 -8.89
C ILE A 347 8.17 -34.06 -8.41
N SER A 348 9.04 -34.39 -9.36
CA SER A 348 10.44 -34.72 -9.06
C SER A 348 11.28 -33.47 -8.83
N THR A 349 12.36 -33.61 -8.04
CA THR A 349 13.32 -32.54 -7.81
C THR A 349 13.94 -32.01 -9.10
N GLN A 350 14.04 -32.85 -10.15
CA GLN A 350 14.54 -32.46 -11.47
C GLN A 350 13.66 -31.43 -12.18
N ILE A 351 12.34 -31.42 -11.92
CA ILE A 351 11.38 -30.44 -12.46
C ILE A 351 11.26 -29.27 -11.49
N LEU A 352 11.27 -29.52 -10.19
CA LEU A 352 11.14 -28.50 -9.16
C LEU A 352 12.24 -27.45 -9.26
N GLN A 353 13.51 -27.86 -9.28
CA GLN A 353 14.65 -26.93 -9.19
C GLN A 353 14.72 -25.93 -10.36
N PRO A 354 14.61 -26.32 -11.64
CA PRO A 354 14.53 -25.36 -12.74
C PRO A 354 13.34 -24.41 -12.60
N THR A 355 12.19 -24.92 -12.14
CA THR A 355 10.99 -24.09 -11.96
C THR A 355 11.17 -23.04 -10.86
N LEU A 356 11.81 -23.39 -9.74
CA LEU A 356 12.15 -22.43 -8.68
C LEU A 356 13.09 -21.31 -9.17
N VAL A 357 14.07 -21.67 -10.01
CA VAL A 357 14.98 -20.68 -10.63
C VAL A 357 14.18 -19.73 -11.54
N VAL A 358 13.22 -20.24 -12.30
CA VAL A 358 12.35 -19.43 -13.15
C VAL A 358 11.46 -18.49 -12.30
N VAL A 359 10.88 -18.99 -11.21
CA VAL A 359 10.08 -18.18 -10.26
C VAL A 359 10.91 -17.03 -9.71
N PHE A 360 12.06 -17.34 -9.12
CA PHE A 360 12.96 -16.33 -8.55
C PHE A 360 13.45 -15.33 -9.59
N GLY A 361 13.88 -15.82 -10.76
CA GLY A 361 14.33 -14.97 -11.86
C GLY A 361 13.24 -14.02 -12.36
N SER A 362 11.99 -14.47 -12.43
CA SER A 362 10.84 -13.62 -12.80
C SER A 362 10.56 -12.52 -11.76
N MET A 363 10.72 -12.84 -10.46
CA MET A 363 10.59 -11.86 -9.38
C MET A 363 11.71 -10.82 -9.42
N LEU A 364 12.96 -11.26 -9.66
CA LEU A 364 14.13 -10.38 -9.76
C LEU A 364 14.04 -9.42 -10.96
N LEU A 365 13.42 -9.86 -12.05
CA LEU A 365 13.25 -9.07 -13.27
C LEU A 365 12.17 -7.97 -13.14
N THR A 366 11.25 -8.08 -12.18
CA THR A 366 10.12 -7.15 -12.04
C THR A 366 10.52 -5.70 -11.77
N PRO A 367 11.40 -5.35 -10.80
CA PRO A 367 11.78 -3.96 -10.54
C PRO A 367 12.47 -3.28 -11.73
N PRO A 368 13.50 -3.86 -12.38
CA PRO A 368 14.13 -3.25 -13.55
C PRO A 368 13.16 -3.13 -14.74
N LEU A 369 12.28 -4.11 -14.93
CA LEU A 369 11.28 -4.06 -15.98
C LEU A 369 10.25 -2.95 -15.73
N PHE A 370 9.80 -2.78 -14.50
CA PHE A 370 8.90 -1.68 -14.13
C PHE A 370 9.56 -0.32 -14.39
N TRP A 371 10.81 -0.16 -13.99
CA TRP A 371 11.58 1.05 -14.27
C TRP A 371 11.70 1.30 -15.78
N LEU A 372 12.05 0.27 -16.56
CA LEU A 372 12.19 0.35 -18.02
C LEU A 372 10.87 0.77 -18.68
N VAL A 373 9.78 0.12 -18.32
CA VAL A 373 8.45 0.41 -18.89
C VAL A 373 8.00 1.82 -18.51
N ASN A 374 8.14 2.22 -17.26
CA ASN A 374 7.71 3.53 -16.79
C ASN A 374 8.55 4.67 -17.37
N SER A 375 9.90 4.50 -17.49
CA SER A 375 10.82 5.58 -17.89
C SER A 375 11.08 5.66 -19.39
N LYS A 376 10.97 4.54 -20.11
CA LYS A 376 11.33 4.50 -21.54
C LYS A 376 10.18 4.08 -22.45
N VAL A 377 9.48 2.99 -22.13
CA VAL A 377 8.46 2.43 -23.02
C VAL A 377 7.20 3.29 -23.01
N LEU A 378 6.75 3.68 -21.83
CA LEU A 378 5.53 4.46 -21.65
C LEU A 378 5.58 5.85 -22.35
N PRO A 379 6.67 6.64 -22.23
CA PRO A 379 6.81 7.90 -22.96
C PRO A 379 6.86 7.73 -24.50
N LEU A 380 7.34 6.58 -24.99
CA LEU A 380 7.34 6.27 -26.43
C LEU A 380 5.94 5.92 -26.97
N ILE A 381 5.15 5.20 -26.17
CA ILE A 381 3.80 4.74 -26.56
C ILE A 381 2.75 5.83 -26.35
N LEU A 382 2.82 6.52 -25.23
CA LEU A 382 2.06 7.73 -25.02
C LEU A 382 2.75 8.76 -25.91
N LYS A 383 2.24 8.96 -27.14
CA LYS A 383 2.63 10.10 -27.96
C LYS A 383 2.74 11.29 -27.01
N LYS A 384 3.88 12.04 -27.10
CA LYS A 384 4.05 13.32 -26.40
C LYS A 384 2.69 14.01 -26.34
N PRO A 385 2.25 14.52 -25.19
CA PRO A 385 1.07 15.36 -25.18
C PRO A 385 1.21 16.27 -26.38
N VAL A 386 0.18 16.36 -27.21
CA VAL A 386 0.15 17.25 -28.37
C VAL A 386 0.71 18.56 -27.83
N GLN A 387 1.92 18.92 -28.26
CA GLN A 387 2.37 20.28 -28.07
C GLN A 387 1.25 21.09 -28.71
N PRO A 388 0.49 21.88 -27.98
CA PRO A 388 -0.46 22.76 -28.62
C PRO A 388 0.37 23.53 -29.62
N ASP A 389 -0.10 23.61 -30.86
CA ASP A 389 0.50 24.45 -31.88
C ASP A 389 0.88 25.76 -31.20
N SER A 390 2.14 26.15 -31.37
CA SER A 390 2.81 27.21 -30.65
C SER A 390 2.16 28.61 -30.79
N ASP A 391 1.03 28.71 -31.47
CA ASP A 391 0.40 29.98 -31.80
C ASP A 391 -0.87 30.34 -31.01
N GLU A 392 -1.42 29.40 -30.17
CA GLU A 392 -2.57 29.71 -29.31
C GLU A 392 -2.40 29.10 -27.92
N VAL A 393 -1.32 29.35 -27.22
CA VAL A 393 -1.24 29.12 -25.78
C VAL A 393 -2.07 30.21 -25.12
N ALA A 394 -3.34 29.94 -24.83
CA ALA A 394 -4.14 30.79 -23.97
C ALA A 394 -3.40 30.96 -22.64
N GLN A 395 -2.70 32.10 -22.50
CA GLN A 395 -1.87 32.40 -21.34
C GLN A 395 -2.78 32.85 -20.22
N HIS A 396 -3.23 31.90 -19.38
CA HIS A 396 -3.99 32.26 -18.19
C HIS A 396 -3.05 32.73 -17.09
N PRO A 397 -3.35 33.85 -16.41
CA PRO A 397 -2.48 34.42 -15.40
C PRO A 397 -2.42 33.59 -14.10
N ILE A 398 -3.39 32.67 -13.92
CA ILE A 398 -3.55 31.85 -12.73
C ILE A 398 -3.35 30.37 -13.10
N LEU A 399 -2.50 29.68 -12.33
CA LEU A 399 -2.26 28.25 -12.47
C LEU A 399 -2.60 27.51 -11.18
N ILE A 400 -3.51 26.54 -11.24
CA ILE A 400 -3.91 25.69 -10.12
C ILE A 400 -3.18 24.37 -10.24
N LEU A 401 -2.36 24.04 -9.22
CA LEU A 401 -1.54 22.84 -9.12
C LEU A 401 -2.22 21.84 -8.19
N GLY A 402 -3.00 20.91 -8.76
CA GLY A 402 -3.89 19.98 -8.08
C GLY A 402 -5.36 20.39 -8.17
N PHE A 403 -6.27 19.43 -8.46
CA PHE A 403 -7.70 19.66 -8.61
C PHE A 403 -8.54 18.78 -7.68
N GLY A 404 -8.03 18.59 -6.46
CA GLY A 404 -8.76 17.97 -5.37
C GLY A 404 -9.90 18.86 -4.85
N ARG A 405 -10.55 18.46 -3.74
CA ARG A 405 -11.69 19.19 -3.14
C ARG A 405 -11.41 20.68 -2.91
N PHE A 406 -10.22 21.01 -2.44
CA PHE A 406 -9.80 22.38 -2.16
C PHE A 406 -9.63 23.19 -3.46
N GLY A 407 -8.95 22.63 -4.46
CA GLY A 407 -8.75 23.26 -5.77
C GLY A 407 -10.07 23.49 -6.53
N GLN A 408 -11.01 22.56 -6.44
CA GLN A 408 -12.34 22.68 -7.03
C GLN A 408 -13.14 23.85 -6.47
N ILE A 409 -13.05 24.11 -5.16
CA ILE A 409 -13.74 25.27 -4.54
C ILE A 409 -13.14 26.56 -5.05
N ILE A 410 -11.81 26.67 -5.07
CA ILE A 410 -11.12 27.87 -5.58
C ILE A 410 -11.48 28.12 -7.04
N ALA A 411 -11.41 27.08 -7.88
CA ALA A 411 -11.73 27.19 -9.31
C ALA A 411 -13.15 27.66 -9.55
N ARG A 412 -14.13 27.18 -8.77
CA ARG A 412 -15.52 27.62 -8.87
C ARG A 412 -15.70 29.09 -8.51
N VAL A 413 -15.01 29.57 -7.50
CA VAL A 413 -15.05 30.99 -7.11
C VAL A 413 -14.39 31.86 -8.17
N LEU A 414 -13.23 31.46 -8.70
CA LEU A 414 -12.56 32.17 -9.78
C LEU A 414 -13.43 32.23 -11.05
N HIS A 415 -14.04 31.11 -11.42
CA HIS A 415 -14.96 31.05 -12.55
C HIS A 415 -16.15 31.99 -12.36
N ALA A 416 -16.77 32.00 -11.19
CA ALA A 416 -17.91 32.88 -10.87
C ALA A 416 -17.57 34.38 -10.97
N GLN A 417 -16.28 34.74 -10.84
CA GLN A 417 -15.75 36.10 -11.01
C GLN A 417 -15.20 36.37 -12.41
N GLY A 418 -15.42 35.46 -13.37
CA GLY A 418 -14.93 35.60 -14.74
C GLY A 418 -13.39 35.51 -14.89
N GLN A 419 -12.68 34.98 -13.90
CA GLN A 419 -11.24 34.84 -13.98
C GLN A 419 -10.87 33.56 -14.74
N HIS A 420 -10.00 33.69 -15.72
CA HIS A 420 -9.46 32.55 -16.48
C HIS A 420 -8.27 31.93 -15.76
N PHE A 421 -8.23 30.61 -15.70
CA PHE A 421 -7.16 29.85 -15.07
C PHE A 421 -6.84 28.58 -15.83
N SER A 422 -5.63 28.05 -15.61
CA SER A 422 -5.20 26.73 -16.04
C SER A 422 -5.11 25.80 -14.84
N VAL A 423 -5.39 24.51 -15.06
CA VAL A 423 -5.33 23.47 -14.01
C VAL A 423 -4.40 22.36 -14.47
N ILE A 424 -3.53 21.87 -13.58
CA ILE A 424 -2.79 20.62 -13.76
C ILE A 424 -3.28 19.62 -12.74
N ASP A 425 -3.76 18.47 -13.20
CA ASP A 425 -4.11 17.32 -12.35
C ASP A 425 -4.16 16.05 -13.20
N SER A 426 -3.97 14.91 -12.60
CA SER A 426 -4.11 13.60 -13.25
C SER A 426 -5.54 13.04 -13.20
N ASN A 427 -6.53 13.84 -12.84
CA ASN A 427 -7.93 13.44 -12.70
C ASN A 427 -8.73 13.72 -13.97
N GLN A 428 -8.66 12.82 -14.94
CA GLN A 428 -9.34 12.94 -16.25
C GLN A 428 -10.84 13.30 -16.23
N PRO A 429 -11.68 12.81 -15.30
CA PRO A 429 -13.09 13.20 -15.28
C PRO A 429 -13.35 14.71 -15.13
N ALA A 430 -12.41 15.44 -14.53
CA ALA A 430 -12.52 16.89 -14.37
C ALA A 430 -12.13 17.67 -15.64
N ALA A 431 -11.32 17.10 -16.54
CA ALA A 431 -10.82 17.78 -17.73
C ALA A 431 -11.93 18.30 -18.62
N HIS A 432 -12.85 17.44 -19.02
CA HIS A 432 -13.95 17.80 -19.91
C HIS A 432 -14.84 18.90 -19.34
N PHE A 433 -15.07 18.88 -18.02
CA PHE A 433 -15.89 19.89 -17.35
C PHE A 433 -15.19 21.26 -17.35
N ILE A 434 -13.91 21.32 -17.05
CA ILE A 434 -13.12 22.56 -16.99
C ILE A 434 -12.99 23.20 -18.37
N GLU A 435 -12.73 22.43 -19.41
CA GLU A 435 -12.60 22.90 -20.79
C GLU A 435 -13.91 23.42 -21.36
N GLN A 436 -15.03 22.79 -21.00
CA GLN A 436 -16.37 23.23 -21.43
C GLN A 436 -16.70 24.66 -20.96
N TYR A 437 -16.12 25.11 -19.84
CA TYR A 437 -16.31 26.46 -19.29
C TYR A 437 -15.21 27.46 -19.69
N GLY A 438 -14.40 27.12 -20.70
CA GLY A 438 -13.38 28.03 -21.25
C GLY A 438 -12.12 28.17 -20.42
N HIS A 439 -11.84 27.19 -19.53
CA HIS A 439 -10.59 27.09 -18.78
C HIS A 439 -9.75 25.96 -19.36
N ARG A 440 -8.44 26.00 -19.12
CA ARG A 440 -7.51 24.99 -19.63
C ARG A 440 -7.27 23.91 -18.57
N PHE A 441 -7.43 22.64 -18.96
CA PHE A 441 -7.05 21.50 -18.11
C PHE A 441 -5.87 20.76 -18.74
N ILE A 442 -4.85 20.46 -17.95
CA ILE A 442 -3.69 19.70 -18.37
C ILE A 442 -3.71 18.40 -17.58
N ASP A 443 -4.05 17.31 -18.28
CA ASP A 443 -4.04 15.96 -17.72
C ASP A 443 -2.59 15.48 -17.59
N ALA A 444 -1.96 15.83 -16.47
CA ALA A 444 -0.56 15.52 -16.21
C ALA A 444 -0.31 15.43 -14.70
N ASP A 445 0.76 14.72 -14.37
CA ASP A 445 1.25 14.65 -13.01
C ASP A 445 1.92 15.99 -12.64
N VAL A 446 1.33 16.68 -11.66
CA VAL A 446 1.77 18.00 -11.19
C VAL A 446 3.17 17.97 -10.55
N THR A 447 3.64 16.82 -10.07
CA THR A 447 4.97 16.69 -9.47
C THR A 447 6.10 16.69 -10.48
N GLN A 448 5.79 16.50 -11.76
CA GLN A 448 6.78 16.50 -12.84
C GLN A 448 7.01 17.93 -13.38
N ILE A 449 8.22 18.39 -13.24
CA ILE A 449 8.65 19.76 -13.59
C ILE A 449 8.37 20.12 -15.05
N GLU A 450 8.53 19.16 -15.96
CA GLU A 450 8.29 19.34 -17.39
C GLU A 450 6.82 19.69 -17.68
N ASN A 451 5.88 19.18 -16.88
CA ASN A 451 4.46 19.47 -17.03
C ASN A 451 4.11 20.91 -16.65
N LEU A 452 4.86 21.53 -15.75
CA LEU A 452 4.71 22.94 -15.37
C LEU A 452 5.03 23.87 -16.54
N ARG A 453 6.04 23.55 -17.32
CA ARG A 453 6.39 24.30 -18.55
C ARG A 453 5.31 24.18 -19.61
N ILE A 454 4.77 22.98 -19.80
CA ILE A 454 3.63 22.73 -20.71
C ILE A 454 2.40 23.53 -20.29
N ALA A 455 2.23 23.73 -18.99
CA ALA A 455 1.14 24.53 -18.43
C ALA A 455 1.34 26.04 -18.57
N GLY A 456 2.51 26.47 -19.03
CA GLY A 456 2.81 27.88 -19.20
C GLY A 456 3.17 28.61 -17.92
N ILE A 457 3.81 27.91 -16.96
CA ILE A 457 4.23 28.49 -15.65
C ILE A 457 5.06 29.76 -15.84
N GLU A 458 5.83 29.85 -16.92
CA GLU A 458 6.68 31.00 -17.27
C GLU A 458 5.88 32.30 -17.55
N HIS A 459 4.61 32.15 -17.90
CA HIS A 459 3.70 33.25 -18.19
C HIS A 459 2.66 33.52 -17.10
N CYS A 460 2.66 32.66 -16.06
CA CYS A 460 1.74 32.79 -14.95
C CYS A 460 2.22 33.85 -13.95
N LYS A 461 1.28 34.65 -13.44
CA LYS A 461 1.55 35.60 -12.34
C LYS A 461 1.35 34.96 -10.98
N LEU A 462 0.45 33.99 -10.89
CA LEU A 462 0.03 33.36 -9.64
C LEU A 462 -0.09 31.87 -9.81
N ALA A 463 0.49 31.11 -8.89
CA ALA A 463 0.29 29.67 -8.77
C ALA A 463 -0.35 29.32 -7.44
N ILE A 464 -1.30 28.37 -7.48
CA ILE A 464 -2.04 27.89 -6.32
C ILE A 464 -1.70 26.42 -6.11
N LEU A 465 -0.91 26.13 -5.10
CA LEU A 465 -0.42 24.80 -4.77
C LEU A 465 -1.40 24.11 -3.81
N VAL A 466 -2.16 23.13 -4.29
CA VAL A 466 -3.21 22.45 -3.54
C VAL A 466 -3.13 20.92 -3.61
N ILE A 467 -1.91 20.42 -3.55
CA ILE A 467 -1.59 18.99 -3.53
C ILE A 467 -1.86 18.41 -2.14
N ASP A 468 -2.36 17.16 -2.09
CA ASP A 468 -2.70 16.49 -0.82
C ASP A 468 -1.46 15.94 -0.10
N ASP A 469 -0.45 15.47 -0.84
CA ASP A 469 0.77 14.92 -0.27
C ASP A 469 1.72 16.04 0.16
N VAL A 470 2.22 15.94 1.40
CA VAL A 470 3.08 16.98 2.01
C VAL A 470 4.45 17.00 1.35
N GLU A 471 5.05 15.83 1.06
CA GLU A 471 6.37 15.72 0.46
C GLU A 471 6.37 16.26 -0.97
N ASP A 472 5.37 15.88 -1.77
CA ASP A 472 5.18 16.38 -3.13
C ASP A 472 4.95 17.89 -3.14
N SER A 473 4.13 18.41 -2.22
CA SER A 473 3.87 19.83 -2.03
C SER A 473 5.15 20.60 -1.72
N MET A 474 5.97 20.10 -0.79
CA MET A 474 7.24 20.71 -0.40
C MET A 474 8.27 20.70 -1.53
N ASN A 475 8.40 19.58 -2.23
CA ASN A 475 9.33 19.45 -3.36
C ASN A 475 8.95 20.40 -4.49
N LEU A 476 7.66 20.52 -4.78
CA LEU A 476 7.18 21.44 -5.80
C LEU A 476 7.32 22.90 -5.39
N ALA A 477 6.99 23.27 -4.14
CA ALA A 477 7.15 24.61 -3.61
C ALA A 477 8.64 25.05 -3.67
N ARG A 478 9.55 24.15 -3.27
CA ARG A 478 11.00 24.41 -3.37
C ARG A 478 11.43 24.66 -4.82
N HIS A 479 10.97 23.81 -5.73
CA HIS A 479 11.28 23.97 -7.16
C HIS A 479 10.77 25.31 -7.72
N LEU A 480 9.53 25.67 -7.40
CA LEU A 480 8.92 26.91 -7.85
C LEU A 480 9.66 28.14 -7.30
N ARG A 481 10.05 28.13 -6.04
CA ARG A 481 10.81 29.23 -5.43
C ARG A 481 12.21 29.40 -6.01
N LEU A 482 12.88 28.30 -6.33
CA LEU A 482 14.24 28.35 -6.89
C LEU A 482 14.24 28.81 -8.36
N ASN A 483 13.27 28.39 -9.16
CA ASN A 483 13.27 28.63 -10.61
C ASN A 483 12.35 29.79 -11.04
N TYR A 484 11.37 30.16 -10.24
CA TYR A 484 10.39 31.22 -10.52
C TYR A 484 10.20 32.13 -9.29
N PRO A 485 11.22 32.89 -8.88
CA PRO A 485 11.19 33.70 -7.64
C PRO A 485 10.11 34.79 -7.67
N GLU A 486 9.81 35.35 -8.85
CA GLU A 486 8.78 36.40 -9.03
C GLU A 486 7.34 35.86 -9.02
N LEU A 487 7.14 34.55 -9.09
CA LEU A 487 5.83 33.93 -9.10
C LEU A 487 5.17 34.10 -7.71
N ILE A 488 3.97 34.65 -7.68
CA ILE A 488 3.17 34.71 -6.46
C ILE A 488 2.65 33.30 -6.16
N LEU A 489 3.07 32.72 -5.05
CA LEU A 489 2.71 31.35 -4.68
C LEU A 489 1.78 31.33 -3.48
N PHE A 490 0.58 30.81 -3.69
CA PHE A 490 -0.39 30.47 -2.65
C PHE A 490 -0.33 28.96 -2.42
N ALA A 491 -0.25 28.54 -1.16
CA ALA A 491 -0.18 27.12 -0.85
C ALA A 491 -1.20 26.72 0.21
N ARG A 492 -1.80 25.55 0.00
CA ARG A 492 -2.57 24.85 1.02
C ARG A 492 -1.59 24.08 1.91
N ALA A 493 -1.69 24.27 3.21
CA ALA A 493 -1.02 23.46 4.20
C ALA A 493 -1.99 22.45 4.82
N ARG A 494 -1.57 21.21 4.96
CA ARG A 494 -2.35 20.14 5.58
C ARG A 494 -2.55 20.38 7.07
N ASP A 495 -1.49 20.78 7.75
CA ASP A 495 -1.41 21.00 9.18
C ASP A 495 -0.47 22.18 9.50
N ARG A 496 -0.22 22.40 10.78
CA ARG A 496 0.63 23.50 11.28
C ARG A 496 2.11 23.29 10.89
N HIS A 497 2.60 22.07 10.99
CA HIS A 497 3.97 21.73 10.64
C HIS A 497 4.24 21.99 9.15
N HIS A 498 3.34 21.53 8.27
CA HIS A 498 3.43 21.78 6.84
C HIS A 498 3.39 23.30 6.52
N ALA A 499 2.55 24.07 7.23
CA ALA A 499 2.51 25.53 7.06
C ALA A 499 3.85 26.18 7.43
N HIS A 500 4.50 25.69 8.49
CA HIS A 500 5.82 26.14 8.91
C HIS A 500 6.88 25.87 7.83
N LEU A 501 6.96 24.64 7.32
CA LEU A 501 7.91 24.27 6.27
C LEU A 501 7.72 25.10 4.98
N LEU A 502 6.47 25.34 4.56
CA LEU A 502 6.17 26.19 3.41
C LEU A 502 6.61 27.65 3.62
N HIS A 503 6.46 28.16 4.84
CA HIS A 503 6.91 29.50 5.19
C HIS A 503 8.44 29.63 5.11
N GLN A 504 9.19 28.63 5.57
CA GLN A 504 10.65 28.59 5.45
C GLN A 504 11.12 28.63 3.99
N LEU A 505 10.33 28.06 3.06
CA LEU A 505 10.59 28.15 1.62
C LEU A 505 10.21 29.51 0.99
N GLY A 506 9.72 30.47 1.78
CA GLY A 506 9.34 31.78 1.28
C GLY A 506 8.01 31.81 0.52
N VAL A 507 7.09 30.90 0.83
CA VAL A 507 5.72 30.95 0.29
C VAL A 507 4.98 32.12 0.94
N GLN A 508 4.42 33.03 0.13
CA GLN A 508 3.84 34.28 0.63
C GLN A 508 2.50 34.07 1.34
N GLN A 509 1.66 33.18 0.84
CA GLN A 509 0.30 32.98 1.35
C GLN A 509 0.06 31.49 1.61
N ILE A 510 -0.18 31.15 2.86
CA ILE A 510 -0.37 29.76 3.30
C ILE A 510 -1.72 29.63 4.00
N TYR A 511 -2.52 28.69 3.51
CA TYR A 511 -3.86 28.42 4.02
C TYR A 511 -3.91 27.00 4.61
N ARG A 512 -4.14 26.89 5.92
CA ARG A 512 -4.36 25.58 6.58
C ARG A 512 -5.74 25.03 6.25
N GLU A 513 -5.81 23.80 5.79
CA GLU A 513 -7.01 23.16 5.19
C GLU A 513 -8.25 23.25 6.09
N THR A 514 -8.10 22.93 7.38
CA THR A 514 -9.24 22.86 8.32
C THR A 514 -9.39 24.09 9.20
N TYR A 515 -8.45 25.03 9.17
CA TYR A 515 -8.37 26.11 10.15
C TYR A 515 -9.59 27.04 10.13
N LEU A 516 -9.92 27.58 8.96
CA LEU A 516 -11.03 28.54 8.86
C LEU A 516 -12.39 27.89 9.09
N SER A 517 -12.58 26.64 8.63
CA SER A 517 -13.82 25.89 8.86
C SER A 517 -13.99 25.52 10.34
N SER A 518 -12.89 25.19 11.02
CA SER A 518 -12.92 24.91 12.46
C SER A 518 -13.22 26.15 13.29
N LEU A 519 -12.68 27.32 12.88
CA LEU A 519 -13.03 28.59 13.55
C LEU A 519 -14.47 28.98 13.34
N GLY A 520 -15.05 28.80 12.14
CA GLY A 520 -16.46 29.03 11.90
C GLY A 520 -17.35 28.15 12.77
N MET A 521 -16.98 26.85 12.86
CA MET A 521 -17.71 25.93 13.75
C MET A 521 -17.58 26.32 15.23
N ALA A 522 -16.38 26.77 15.65
CA ALA A 522 -16.17 27.24 17.02
C ALA A 522 -16.99 28.50 17.33
N GLU A 523 -17.14 29.41 16.36
CA GLU A 523 -17.98 30.59 16.46
C GLU A 523 -19.46 30.21 16.73
N ASP A 524 -19.98 29.27 15.92
CA ASP A 524 -21.35 28.75 16.10
C ASP A 524 -21.54 28.10 17.48
N VAL A 525 -20.59 27.28 17.92
CA VAL A 525 -20.62 26.63 19.23
C VAL A 525 -20.60 27.66 20.38
N LEU A 526 -19.77 28.69 20.30
CA LEU A 526 -19.72 29.74 21.33
C LEU A 526 -21.03 30.51 21.45
N ILE A 527 -21.69 30.81 20.33
CA ILE A 527 -23.01 31.44 20.30
C ILE A 527 -24.05 30.54 20.98
N GLU A 528 -24.09 29.26 20.64
CA GLU A 528 -25.03 28.29 21.26
C GLU A 528 -24.76 28.08 22.76
N THR A 529 -23.51 28.28 23.23
CA THR A 529 -23.20 28.25 24.67
C THR A 529 -23.55 29.53 25.42
N GLY A 530 -24.10 30.56 24.74
CA GLY A 530 -24.70 31.75 25.33
C GLY A 530 -23.86 33.03 25.21
N LEU A 531 -22.76 33.03 24.45
CA LEU A 531 -22.02 34.26 24.16
C LEU A 531 -22.78 35.12 23.11
N SER A 532 -22.65 36.43 23.21
CA SER A 532 -23.18 37.33 22.19
C SER A 532 -22.37 37.22 20.89
N ILE A 533 -23.01 37.54 19.75
CA ILE A 533 -22.36 37.47 18.43
C ILE A 533 -21.11 38.38 18.38
N ASP A 534 -21.18 39.58 18.93
CA ASP A 534 -20.06 40.53 18.91
C ASP A 534 -18.91 40.08 19.80
N GLU A 535 -19.22 39.54 20.96
CA GLU A 535 -18.21 38.97 21.88
C GLU A 535 -17.53 37.74 21.28
N THR A 536 -18.31 36.88 20.64
CA THR A 536 -17.77 35.68 19.96
C THR A 536 -16.82 36.08 18.84
N LYS A 537 -17.15 37.02 17.98
CA LYS A 537 -16.29 37.52 16.92
C LYS A 537 -14.97 38.10 17.48
N THR A 538 -15.06 38.86 18.56
CA THR A 538 -13.87 39.43 19.20
C THR A 538 -12.95 38.32 19.70
N ARG A 539 -13.48 37.30 20.37
CA ARG A 539 -12.69 36.18 20.90
C ARG A 539 -12.07 35.32 19.78
N ILE A 540 -12.81 35.09 18.69
CA ILE A 540 -12.26 34.36 17.53
C ILE A 540 -11.13 35.16 16.87
N GLU A 541 -11.26 36.48 16.75
CA GLU A 541 -10.21 37.31 16.16
C GLU A 541 -8.96 37.39 17.06
N GLU A 542 -9.14 37.48 18.35
CA GLU A 542 -8.05 37.39 19.32
C GLU A 542 -7.32 36.05 19.25
N PHE A 543 -8.06 34.94 19.13
CA PHE A 543 -7.48 33.62 18.93
C PHE A 543 -6.66 33.55 17.64
N LYS A 544 -7.16 34.09 16.52
CA LYS A 544 -6.42 34.14 15.25
C LYS A 544 -5.09 34.88 15.39
N GLN A 545 -5.10 36.05 16.05
CA GLN A 545 -3.89 36.83 16.27
C GLN A 545 -2.88 36.07 17.14
N HIS A 546 -3.36 35.44 18.20
CA HIS A 546 -2.51 34.63 19.08
C HIS A 546 -1.91 33.42 18.35
N ASP A 547 -2.72 32.68 17.59
CA ASP A 547 -2.26 31.54 16.79
C ASP A 547 -1.22 31.93 15.73
N GLN A 548 -1.37 33.13 15.11
CA GLN A 548 -0.36 33.66 14.18
C GLN A 548 0.97 33.98 14.88
N VAL A 549 0.93 34.55 16.08
CA VAL A 549 2.14 34.83 16.88
C VAL A 549 2.82 33.54 17.25
N LEU A 550 2.07 32.55 17.74
CA LEU A 550 2.62 31.23 18.08
C LEU A 550 3.19 30.51 16.85
N LEU A 551 2.53 30.62 15.70
CA LEU A 551 3.04 30.05 14.45
C LEU A 551 4.41 30.66 14.09
N ARG A 552 4.60 31.96 14.30
CA ARG A 552 5.85 32.67 14.02
C ARG A 552 6.92 32.44 15.08
N SER A 553 6.59 32.34 16.36
CA SER A 553 7.57 32.19 17.46
C SER A 553 8.29 30.85 17.49
N HIS A 554 7.63 29.77 17.05
CA HIS A 554 8.23 28.44 16.95
C HIS A 554 9.20 28.28 15.76
N TYR A 555 9.35 29.30 14.91
CA TYR A 555 10.29 29.28 13.78
C TYR A 555 11.76 29.23 14.21
N SER A 556 12.11 29.64 15.43
CA SER A 556 13.49 29.75 15.89
C SER A 556 14.05 28.52 16.62
N THR A 557 13.25 27.50 16.85
CA THR A 557 13.59 26.39 17.76
C THR A 557 13.82 25.03 17.05
N TYR A 558 13.65 24.95 15.73
CA TYR A 558 13.90 23.71 14.98
C TYR A 558 15.28 23.75 14.32
N ASP A 559 16.23 22.99 14.85
CA ASP A 559 17.57 22.78 14.29
C ASP A 559 17.50 21.92 13.01
N GLU A 560 18.37 22.23 12.03
CA GLU A 560 18.39 21.63 10.69
C GLU A 560 18.72 20.13 10.65
N ASP A 561 19.23 19.53 11.72
CA ASP A 561 19.72 18.15 11.75
C ASP A 561 18.65 17.09 12.06
N ASP A 562 17.43 17.47 12.46
CA ASP A 562 16.34 16.54 12.83
C ASP A 562 15.32 16.25 11.67
N GLN A 563 15.71 16.46 10.44
CA GLN A 563 14.80 16.51 9.26
C GLN A 563 14.18 15.19 8.80
N ILE A 564 14.47 14.03 9.38
CA ILE A 564 13.99 12.75 8.78
C ILE A 564 13.22 11.82 9.74
N GLU A 565 13.23 12.00 11.05
CA GLU A 565 12.78 10.90 11.93
C GLU A 565 11.80 11.23 13.05
N ARG A 566 11.12 12.31 13.14
CA ARG A 566 10.04 12.37 14.15
C ARG A 566 8.93 13.31 13.71
N TYR A 567 7.75 12.76 13.40
CA TYR A 567 6.51 13.45 13.76
C TYR A 567 6.60 13.69 15.28
N PRO A 568 6.80 14.91 15.78
CA PRO A 568 6.70 15.16 17.21
C PRO A 568 5.32 14.68 17.60
N ASN A 569 5.20 13.99 18.72
CA ASN A 569 3.94 13.48 19.23
C ASN A 569 2.90 14.58 19.08
N ALA A 570 1.93 14.38 18.18
CA ALA A 570 0.84 15.35 17.97
C ALA A 570 0.14 15.68 19.30
N LEU A 571 0.25 14.80 20.28
CA LEU A 571 -0.17 14.99 21.66
C LEU A 571 0.67 16.01 22.41
N ALA A 572 1.99 15.99 22.31
CA ALA A 572 2.88 16.96 22.99
C ALA A 572 2.74 18.36 22.39
N GLU A 573 2.54 18.47 21.07
CA GLU A 573 2.22 19.74 20.41
C GLU A 573 0.87 20.28 20.88
N LEU A 574 -0.12 19.39 21.02
CA LEU A 574 -1.45 19.72 21.50
C LEU A 574 -1.41 20.15 22.97
N GLU A 575 -0.69 19.46 23.83
CA GLU A 575 -0.47 19.82 25.23
C GLU A 575 0.16 21.22 25.36
N ASN A 576 1.24 21.49 24.63
CA ASN A 576 1.88 22.80 24.61
C ASN A 576 0.95 23.93 24.13
N LEU A 577 0.10 23.64 23.13
CA LEU A 577 -0.87 24.61 22.62
C LEU A 577 -1.97 24.90 23.65
N PHE A 578 -2.46 23.88 24.36
CA PHE A 578 -3.47 24.06 25.42
C PHE A 578 -2.89 24.80 26.63
N GLU A 579 -1.66 24.50 27.06
CA GLU A 579 -0.98 25.16 28.17
C GLU A 579 -0.75 26.65 27.84
N ASN A 580 -0.21 26.97 26.69
CA ASN A 580 0.04 28.34 26.28
C ASN A 580 -1.24 29.17 26.14
N THR A 581 -2.33 28.54 25.64
CA THR A 581 -3.64 29.20 25.53
C THR A 581 -4.26 29.42 26.92
N SER A 582 -4.10 28.47 27.85
CA SER A 582 -4.64 28.57 29.22
C SER A 582 -3.90 29.62 30.05
N ILE A 583 -2.60 29.80 29.87
CA ILE A 583 -1.79 30.83 30.53
C ILE A 583 -2.25 32.22 30.06
N SER A 584 -2.48 32.41 28.75
CA SER A 584 -3.01 33.69 28.22
C SER A 584 -4.40 34.01 28.76
N ALA A 585 -5.27 33.02 28.89
CA ALA A 585 -6.61 33.19 29.48
C ALA A 585 -6.54 33.56 30.98
N LYS A 586 -5.64 32.94 31.75
CA LYS A 586 -5.41 33.29 33.15
C LYS A 586 -4.86 34.72 33.33
N HIS A 587 -3.93 35.14 32.50
CA HIS A 587 -3.42 36.52 32.55
C HIS A 587 -4.50 37.56 32.24
N ARG A 588 -5.41 37.27 31.32
CA ARG A 588 -6.56 38.14 31.03
C ARG A 588 -7.54 38.24 32.19
N LEU A 589 -7.93 37.12 32.78
CA LEU A 589 -8.80 37.11 33.97
C LEU A 589 -8.20 37.88 35.14
N MET A 590 -6.89 37.82 35.36
CA MET A 590 -6.18 38.64 36.36
C MET A 590 -6.21 40.14 36.02
N ASN A 591 -6.03 40.49 34.74
CA ASN A 591 -6.08 41.89 34.31
C ASN A 591 -7.48 42.48 34.38
N GLU A 592 -8.52 41.70 33.98
CA GLU A 592 -9.93 42.14 34.11
C GLU A 592 -10.34 42.30 35.58
N GLN A 593 -9.90 41.42 36.49
CA GLN A 593 -10.14 41.56 37.92
C GLN A 593 -9.41 42.74 38.52
N ASN A 594 -8.19 43.06 38.08
CA ASN A 594 -7.45 44.23 38.53
C ASN A 594 -8.13 45.53 38.01
N THR A 595 -8.58 45.56 36.78
CA THR A 595 -9.29 46.73 36.19
C THR A 595 -10.65 46.97 36.86
N GLN A 596 -11.38 45.90 37.21
CA GLN A 596 -12.63 46.03 37.99
C GLN A 596 -12.39 46.46 39.44
N SER A 597 -11.29 46.00 40.05
CA SER A 597 -10.89 46.43 41.40
C SER A 597 -10.47 47.90 41.44
N GLU A 598 -9.79 48.36 40.40
CA GLU A 598 -9.43 49.80 40.27
C GLU A 598 -10.65 50.68 39.98
N ALA A 599 -11.60 50.23 39.18
CA ALA A 599 -12.84 50.94 38.90
C ALA A 599 -13.75 51.03 40.14
N ASN A 600 -13.82 49.96 40.95
CA ASN A 600 -14.58 49.96 42.20
C ASN A 600 -13.92 50.86 43.28
N SER A 601 -12.60 50.90 43.33
CA SER A 601 -11.88 51.77 44.27
C SER A 601 -11.96 53.27 43.89
N GLN A 602 -12.22 53.61 42.63
CA GLN A 602 -12.48 55.01 42.21
C GLN A 602 -13.92 55.44 42.44
N GLN A 603 -14.89 54.49 42.52
CA GLN A 603 -16.27 54.81 42.91
C GLN A 603 -16.48 54.96 44.42
N GLU A 604 -15.62 54.37 45.27
CA GLU A 604 -15.68 54.57 46.74
C GLU A 604 -15.00 55.90 47.21
N ILE A 605 -14.29 56.61 46.33
CA ILE A 605 -13.59 57.87 46.66
C ILE A 605 -14.33 59.10 46.11
N SER A 606 -15.41 58.92 45.34
CA SER A 606 -16.29 59.97 44.86
C SER A 606 -17.63 60.00 45.63
#